data_9a660938cd4b7cf8a52ed0d451cd9378
#
_entry.id   9a660938cd4b7cf8a52ed0d451cd9378
#
_cell.length_a   1.000
_cell.length_b   1.000
_cell.length_c   1.000
_cell.angle_alpha   90.00
_cell.angle_beta   90.00
_cell.angle_gamma   90.00
#
_symmetry.space_group_name_H-M   'P 1'
#
loop_
_entity.id
_entity.type
_entity.pdbx_description
1 polymer ?
#
loop_
_entity_poly.entity_id
_entity_poly.type
_entity_poly.pdbx_seq_one_letter_code
_entity_poly.pdbx_strand_id
1 'polypeptide(L)' 'NFSIPLKEARENFEKTYLSSQLKKFKGNIAKTANFIGMERSALHRKLKSLGIKGIN' A
#
# COMPACT_ATOMS: atom_id res chain seq x y z
N ASN A 1 6.37 1.72 -17.01
CA ASN A 1 7.40 2.70 -17.16
C ASN A 1 8.72 2.20 -16.60
N PHE A 2 9.64 1.88 -17.51
CA PHE A 2 10.89 1.20 -17.14
C PHE A 2 12.11 2.12 -17.19
N SER A 3 11.89 3.42 -17.30
CA SER A 3 12.98 4.38 -17.41
C SER A 3 13.37 5.01 -16.09
N ILE A 4 12.91 4.45 -14.98
CA ILE A 4 13.19 4.98 -13.65
C ILE A 4 13.93 3.94 -12.81
N PRO A 5 14.60 4.36 -11.73
CA PRO A 5 15.31 3.42 -10.87
C PRO A 5 14.38 2.37 -10.29
N LEU A 6 14.92 1.20 -10.01
CA LEU A 6 14.15 0.09 -9.48
C LEU A 6 13.37 0.46 -8.21
N LYS A 7 14.02 1.18 -7.30
CA LYS A 7 13.37 1.58 -6.06
C LYS A 7 12.13 2.41 -6.34
N GLU A 8 12.25 3.36 -7.26
CA GLU A 8 11.13 4.24 -7.59
C GLU A 8 10.02 3.47 -8.29
N ALA A 9 10.40 2.59 -9.20
CA ALA A 9 9.41 1.77 -9.91
C ALA A 9 8.62 0.91 -8.93
N ARG A 10 9.32 0.32 -7.96
CA ARG A 10 8.68 -0.53 -6.95
C ARG A 10 7.74 0.29 -6.06
N GLU A 11 8.18 1.48 -5.65
CA GLU A 11 7.34 2.33 -4.81
C GLU A 11 6.09 2.78 -5.56
N ASN A 12 6.24 3.10 -6.84
CA ASN A 12 5.09 3.50 -7.65
C ASN A 12 4.07 2.37 -7.75
N PHE A 13 4.55 1.16 -8.00
CA PHE A 13 3.66 0.00 -8.07
C PHE A 13 2.99 -0.24 -6.73
N GLU A 14 3.75 -0.24 -5.65
CA GLU A 14 3.20 -0.52 -4.33
C GLU A 14 2.15 0.52 -3.95
N LYS A 15 2.43 1.78 -4.25
CA LYS A 15 1.48 2.84 -3.94
C LYS A 15 0.16 2.63 -4.66
N THR A 16 0.24 2.33 -5.95
CA THR A 16 -0.97 2.09 -6.74
C THR A 16 -1.71 0.85 -6.26
N TYR A 17 -0.97 -0.24 -6.04
CA TYR A 17 -1.56 -1.50 -5.62
C TYR A 17 -2.23 -1.36 -4.26
N LEU A 18 -1.51 -0.81 -3.28
CA LEU A 18 -2.04 -0.71 -1.92
C LEU A 18 -3.22 0.26 -1.85
N SER A 19 -3.15 1.37 -2.58
CA SER A 19 -4.27 2.31 -2.64
C SER A 19 -5.52 1.62 -3.18
N SER A 20 -5.36 0.82 -4.22
CA SER A 20 -6.46 0.09 -4.82
C SER A 20 -7.05 -0.92 -3.87
N GLN A 21 -6.19 -1.69 -3.18
CA GLN A 21 -6.68 -2.69 -2.23
C GLN A 21 -7.37 -2.04 -1.03
N LEU A 22 -6.78 -0.97 -0.52
CA LEU A 22 -7.36 -0.25 0.61
C LEU A 22 -8.74 0.29 0.26
N LYS A 23 -8.88 0.83 -0.95
CA LYS A 23 -10.17 1.33 -1.41
C LYS A 23 -11.19 0.19 -1.52
N LYS A 24 -10.75 -0.96 -2.01
CA LYS A 24 -11.62 -2.13 -2.11
C LYS A 24 -12.20 -2.53 -0.76
N PHE A 25 -11.42 -2.40 0.30
CA PHE A 25 -11.85 -2.75 1.65
C PHE A 25 -12.31 -1.54 2.45
N LYS A 26 -12.58 -0.43 1.77
CA LYS A 26 -13.13 0.80 2.37
C LYS A 26 -12.30 1.32 3.53
N GLY A 27 -10.98 1.24 3.38
CA GLY A 27 -10.06 1.76 4.39
C GLY A 27 -9.83 0.85 5.57
N ASN A 28 -10.34 -0.37 5.53
CA ASN A 28 -10.16 -1.31 6.64
C ASN A 28 -8.77 -1.94 6.57
N ILE A 29 -7.87 -1.45 7.42
CA ILE A 29 -6.47 -1.89 7.40
C ILE A 29 -6.35 -3.38 7.70
N ALA A 30 -7.10 -3.87 8.69
CA ALA A 30 -6.99 -5.27 9.08
C ALA A 30 -7.40 -6.21 7.95
N LYS A 31 -8.51 -5.90 7.28
CA LYS A 31 -8.97 -6.73 6.16
C LYS A 31 -8.02 -6.65 4.98
N THR A 32 -7.53 -5.45 4.70
CA THR A 32 -6.60 -5.26 3.60
C THR A 32 -5.31 -6.05 3.85
N ALA A 33 -4.76 -5.94 5.05
CA ALA A 33 -3.53 -6.65 5.40
C ALA A 33 -3.72 -8.16 5.28
N ASN A 34 -4.83 -8.66 5.76
CA ASN A 34 -5.13 -10.09 5.69
C ASN A 34 -5.18 -10.57 4.23
N PHE A 35 -5.81 -9.79 3.36
CA PHE A 35 -5.93 -10.16 1.96
C PHE A 35 -4.59 -10.19 1.25
N ILE A 36 -3.74 -9.17 1.49
CA ILE A 36 -2.47 -9.08 0.77
C ILE A 36 -1.34 -9.86 1.43
N GLY A 37 -1.61 -10.45 2.61
CA GLY A 37 -0.60 -11.31 3.26
C GLY A 37 0.42 -10.56 4.09
N MET A 38 0.05 -9.40 4.64
CA MET A 38 0.92 -8.62 5.51
C MET A 38 0.32 -8.53 6.92
N GLU A 39 1.20 -8.30 7.89
CA GLU A 39 0.72 -7.95 9.22
C GLU A 39 0.14 -6.54 9.20
N ARG A 40 -0.88 -6.31 10.03
CA ARG A 40 -1.55 -5.03 10.07
C ARG A 40 -0.60 -3.87 10.38
N SER A 41 0.28 -4.05 11.36
CA SER A 41 1.22 -2.99 11.72
C SER A 41 2.22 -2.72 10.61
N ALA A 42 2.66 -3.77 9.92
CA ALA A 42 3.59 -3.61 8.81
C ALA A 42 2.92 -2.86 7.66
N LEU A 43 1.67 -3.21 7.37
CA LEU A 43 0.93 -2.51 6.32
C LEU A 43 0.74 -1.05 6.67
N HIS A 44 0.39 -0.76 7.91
CA HIS A 44 0.19 0.62 8.34
C HIS A 44 1.45 1.45 8.14
N ARG A 45 2.61 0.90 8.53
CA ARG A 45 3.88 1.60 8.35
C ARG A 45 4.19 1.81 6.86
N LYS A 46 3.91 0.80 6.05
CA LYS A 46 4.16 0.91 4.61
C LYS A 46 3.29 2.00 3.99
N LEU A 47 2.02 2.05 4.37
CA LEU A 47 1.12 3.08 3.84
C LEU A 47 1.59 4.47 4.21
N LYS A 48 2.05 4.66 5.43
CA LYS A 48 2.57 5.96 5.85
C LYS A 48 3.85 6.30 5.09
N SER A 49 4.72 5.33 4.92
CA SER A 49 5.97 5.52 4.20
C SER A 49 5.73 5.96 2.76
N LEU A 50 4.69 5.42 2.14
CA LEU A 50 4.35 5.75 0.75
C LEU A 50 3.51 7.01 0.63
N GLY A 51 3.13 7.61 1.74
CA GLY A 51 2.32 8.83 1.71
C GLY A 51 0.89 8.59 1.26
N ILE A 52 0.37 7.40 1.46
CA ILE A 52 -1.00 7.09 1.07
C ILE A 52 -1.95 7.67 2.11
N LYS A 53 -2.94 8.40 1.63
CA LYS A 53 -3.92 9.05 2.49
C LYS A 53 -5.16 8.18 2.64
N GLY A 54 -6.02 8.56 3.59
CA GLY A 54 -7.26 7.84 3.83
C GLY A 54 -7.12 6.71 4.84
N ILE A 55 -6.01 6.65 5.53
CA ILE A 55 -5.80 5.69 6.61
C ILE A 55 -5.95 6.41 7.94
N ASN A 56 -6.47 5.69 8.91
CA ASN A 56 -6.66 6.24 10.24
C ASN A 56 -5.80 5.53 11.25
#